data_b9e5a5e00bd264cd56bc1c63e5a311a0
#
_entry.id   b9e5a5e00bd264cd56bc1c63e5a311a0
#
_cell.length_a   1.000
_cell.length_b   1.000
_cell.length_c   1.000
_cell.angle_alpha   90.00
_cell.angle_beta   90.00
_cell.angle_gamma   90.00
#
_symmetry.space_group_name_H-M   'P 1'
#
loop_
_entity.id
_entity.type
_entity.pdbx_description
1 polymer ?
#
loop_
_entity_poly.entity_id
_entity_poly.type
_entity_poly.pdbx_seq_one_letter_code
_entity_poly.pdbx_strand_id
1 'polypeptide(L)' 'MIVDSVITLENDVNCLLLEKVTYNNDNYFLSVVLNEEEEPSDEYVIFKEINEDGQGFVEKVEDGELLAELIKEFTNS' A
#
# COMPACT_ATOMS: atom_id res chain seq x y z
N MET A 1 -6.01 6.19 6.40
CA MET A 1 -6.32 5.97 4.98
C MET A 1 -7.48 5.03 4.82
N ILE A 2 -8.21 5.17 3.75
CA ILE A 2 -9.41 4.38 3.48
C ILE A 2 -9.15 3.47 2.29
N VAL A 3 -9.51 2.18 2.42
CA VAL A 3 -9.42 1.22 1.32
C VAL A 3 -10.33 1.71 0.17
N ASP A 4 -9.95 1.39 -1.06
CA ASP A 4 -10.59 1.86 -2.29
C ASP A 4 -10.32 3.33 -2.61
N SER A 5 -9.38 3.95 -1.91
CA SER A 5 -8.92 5.30 -2.23
C SER A 5 -7.76 5.25 -3.20
N VAL A 6 -7.62 6.30 -4.00
CA VAL A 6 -6.47 6.45 -4.90
C VAL A 6 -5.49 7.42 -4.25
N ILE A 7 -4.21 7.03 -4.21
CA ILE A 7 -3.16 7.93 -3.74
C ILE A 7 -2.21 8.23 -4.89
N THR A 8 -1.65 9.42 -4.90
CA THR A 8 -0.67 9.83 -5.91
C THR A 8 0.70 9.92 -5.27
N LEU A 9 1.67 9.23 -5.85
CA LEU A 9 3.05 9.24 -5.38
C LEU A 9 3.80 10.45 -5.94
N GLU A 10 5.00 10.72 -5.42
CA GLU A 10 5.79 11.89 -5.83
C GLU A 10 6.13 11.93 -7.31
N ASN A 11 6.15 10.80 -7.97
CA ASN A 11 6.47 10.71 -9.41
C ASN A 11 5.22 10.65 -10.28
N ASP A 12 4.10 11.17 -9.78
CA ASP A 12 2.81 11.20 -10.48
C ASP A 12 2.23 9.83 -10.80
N VAL A 13 2.68 8.81 -10.07
CA VAL A 13 2.10 7.46 -10.20
C VAL A 13 0.90 7.36 -9.27
N ASN A 14 -0.24 6.93 -9.80
CA ASN A 14 -1.46 6.73 -9.02
C ASN A 14 -1.56 5.26 -8.61
N CYS A 15 -1.94 5.03 -7.36
CA CYS A 15 -2.13 3.69 -6.82
C CYS A 15 -3.49 3.59 -6.16
N LEU A 16 -4.19 2.49 -6.42
CA LEU A 16 -5.48 2.22 -5.79
C LEU A 16 -5.26 1.30 -4.60
N LEU A 17 -5.70 1.73 -3.43
CA LEU A 17 -5.59 0.93 -2.20
C LEU A 17 -6.67 -0.15 -2.21
N LEU A 18 -6.24 -1.41 -2.13
CA LEU A 18 -7.14 -2.57 -2.22
C LEU A 18 -7.50 -3.15 -0.87
N GLU A 19 -6.52 -3.32 0.00
CA GLU A 19 -6.74 -3.96 1.30
C GLU A 19 -5.82 -3.37 2.36
N LYS A 20 -6.23 -3.53 3.61
CA LYS A 20 -5.45 -3.09 4.77
C LYS A 20 -5.21 -4.28 5.67
N VAL A 21 -4.01 -4.38 6.24
CA VAL A 21 -3.69 -5.37 7.25
C VAL A 21 -2.86 -4.71 8.35
N THR A 22 -3.04 -5.18 9.58
CA THR A 22 -2.21 -4.74 10.71
C THR A 22 -1.26 -5.86 11.06
N TYR A 23 0.04 -5.56 11.08
CA TYR A 23 1.09 -6.52 11.34
C TYR A 23 2.15 -5.87 12.23
N ASN A 24 2.46 -6.50 13.37
CA ASN A 24 3.42 -5.96 14.36
C ASN A 24 3.09 -4.52 14.77
N ASN A 25 1.80 -4.24 14.98
CA ASN A 25 1.30 -2.92 15.40
C ASN A 25 1.42 -1.82 14.34
N ASP A 26 1.76 -2.18 13.12
CA ASP A 26 1.81 -1.24 12.00
C ASP A 26 0.70 -1.57 11.01
N ASN A 27 0.18 -0.54 10.37
CA ASN A 27 -0.82 -0.70 9.33
C ASN A 27 -0.15 -0.73 7.96
N TYR A 28 -0.54 -1.70 7.15
CA TYR A 28 -0.02 -1.84 5.79
C TYR A 28 -1.17 -1.89 4.81
N PHE A 29 -0.93 -1.38 3.61
CA PHE A 29 -1.92 -1.34 2.55
C PHE A 29 -1.39 -2.04 1.31
N LEU A 30 -2.20 -2.94 0.76
CA LEU A 30 -1.92 -3.53 -0.54
C LEU A 30 -2.56 -2.61 -1.59
N SER A 31 -1.78 -2.23 -2.57
CA SER A 31 -2.27 -1.36 -3.64
C SER A 31 -1.85 -1.89 -5.00
N VAL A 32 -2.53 -1.41 -6.02
CA VAL A 32 -2.18 -1.70 -7.41
C VAL A 32 -1.88 -0.38 -8.13
N VAL A 33 -0.83 -0.40 -8.94
CA VAL A 33 -0.45 0.78 -9.73
C VAL A 33 -1.45 0.94 -10.86
N LEU A 34 -1.95 2.16 -11.04
CA LEU A 34 -2.85 2.48 -12.14
C LEU A 34 -2.04 2.93 -13.34
N ASN A 35 -2.48 2.55 -14.55
CA ASN A 35 -1.83 2.98 -15.78
C ASN A 35 -2.30 4.39 -16.16
N GLU A 36 -1.87 4.89 -17.32
CA GLU A 36 -2.22 6.23 -17.77
C GLU A 36 -3.72 6.45 -17.97
N GLU A 37 -4.47 5.37 -18.16
CA GLU A 37 -5.92 5.42 -18.33
C GLU A 37 -6.65 5.22 -17.00
N GLU A 38 -5.90 5.25 -15.88
CA GLU A 38 -6.40 5.04 -14.54
C GLU A 38 -7.03 3.66 -14.35
N GLU A 39 -6.52 2.68 -15.06
CA GLU A 39 -6.93 1.29 -14.91
C GLU A 39 -5.89 0.49 -14.16
N PRO A 40 -6.29 -0.53 -13.37
CA PRO A 40 -5.32 -1.36 -12.65
C PRO A 40 -4.35 -2.05 -13.58
N SER A 41 -3.06 -1.96 -13.26
CA SER A 41 -2.01 -2.68 -13.99
C SER A 41 -1.74 -4.01 -13.29
N ASP A 42 -0.68 -4.71 -13.73
CA ASP A 42 -0.23 -5.94 -13.09
C ASP A 42 0.80 -5.70 -11.98
N GLU A 43 1.07 -4.44 -11.67
CA GLU A 43 2.07 -4.09 -10.67
C GLU A 43 1.41 -3.76 -9.33
N TYR A 44 1.82 -4.48 -8.29
CA TYR A 44 1.32 -4.29 -6.94
C TYR A 44 2.39 -3.70 -6.05
N VAL A 45 1.98 -2.86 -5.11
CA VAL A 45 2.89 -2.22 -4.16
C VAL A 45 2.27 -2.30 -2.77
N ILE A 46 3.09 -2.56 -1.76
CA ILE A 46 2.65 -2.56 -0.37
C ILE A 46 3.22 -1.33 0.30
N PHE A 47 2.35 -0.57 0.97
CA PHE A 47 2.73 0.64 1.70
C PHE A 47 2.55 0.44 3.20
N LYS A 48 3.43 1.05 3.97
CA LYS A 48 3.32 1.13 5.41
C LYS A 48 2.77 2.51 5.77
N GLU A 49 1.76 2.55 6.63
CA GLU A 49 1.24 3.82 7.12
C GLU A 49 2.12 4.33 8.24
N ILE A 50 2.51 5.59 8.15
CA ILE A 50 3.32 6.25 9.16
C ILE A 50 2.56 7.46 9.65
N ASN A 51 2.38 7.58 10.96
CA ASN A 51 1.71 8.73 11.58
C ASN A 51 2.73 9.53 12.37
N GLU A 52 2.93 10.79 11.99
CA GLU A 52 3.82 11.70 12.69
C GLU A 52 3.10 13.02 12.93
N ASP A 53 3.08 13.45 14.18
CA ASP A 53 2.51 14.74 14.57
C ASP A 53 1.09 14.97 14.03
N GLY A 54 0.30 13.92 13.98
CA GLY A 54 -1.07 14.00 13.50
C GLY A 54 -1.22 13.94 12.00
N GLN A 55 -0.12 13.75 11.26
CA GLN A 55 -0.16 13.62 9.81
C GLN A 55 0.14 12.19 9.40
N GLY A 56 -0.58 11.69 8.40
CA GLY A 56 -0.38 10.36 7.87
C GLY A 56 0.45 10.38 6.61
N PHE A 57 1.45 9.50 6.55
CA PHE A 57 2.29 9.31 5.38
C PHE A 57 2.28 7.85 5.00
N VAL A 58 2.66 7.56 3.77
CA VAL A 58 2.86 6.17 3.34
C VAL A 58 4.29 6.02 2.86
N GLU A 59 4.85 4.85 3.14
CA GLU A 59 6.20 4.49 2.72
C GLU A 59 6.13 3.16 2.02
N LYS A 60 6.76 3.07 0.86
CA LYS A 60 6.81 1.82 0.11
C LYS A 60 7.64 0.78 0.88
N VAL A 61 7.10 -0.41 1.03
CA VAL A 61 7.82 -1.51 1.67
C VAL A 61 8.72 -2.17 0.64
N GLU A 62 10.02 -2.20 0.90
CA GLU A 62 11.01 -2.77 -0.03
C GLU A 62 11.75 -3.96 0.56
N ASP A 63 11.57 -4.25 1.85
CA ASP A 63 12.21 -5.38 2.51
C ASP A 63 11.56 -6.69 2.04
N GLY A 64 12.35 -7.55 1.39
CA GLY A 64 11.84 -8.79 0.82
C GLY A 64 11.27 -9.76 1.86
N GLU A 65 11.87 -9.84 3.05
CA GLU A 65 11.35 -10.71 4.10
C GLU A 65 10.02 -10.19 4.63
N LEU A 66 9.92 -8.89 4.83
CA LEU A 66 8.69 -8.27 5.28
C LEU A 66 7.59 -8.40 4.22
N LEU A 67 7.94 -8.21 2.95
CA LEU A 67 6.97 -8.38 1.86
C LEU A 67 6.41 -9.79 1.84
N ALA A 68 7.25 -10.81 2.04
CA ALA A 68 6.79 -12.20 2.06
C ALA A 68 5.79 -12.43 3.20
N GLU A 69 6.07 -11.88 4.38
CA GLU A 69 5.16 -12.03 5.51
C GLU A 69 3.85 -11.28 5.28
N LEU A 70 3.91 -10.07 4.71
CA LEU A 70 2.73 -9.29 4.45
C LEU A 70 1.84 -9.94 3.39
N ILE A 71 2.44 -10.53 2.37
CA ILE A 71 1.69 -11.25 1.34
C ILE A 71 0.88 -12.38 1.97
N LYS A 72 1.48 -13.10 2.92
CA LYS A 72 0.77 -14.15 3.64
C LYS A 72 -0.41 -13.59 4.42
N GLU A 73 -0.24 -12.43 5.07
CA GLU A 73 -1.31 -11.81 5.83
C GLU A 73 -2.45 -11.37 4.92
N PHE A 74 -2.15 -10.78 3.77
CA PHE A 74 -3.17 -10.37 2.82
C PHE A 74 -3.90 -11.56 2.22
N THR A 75 -3.19 -12.68 2.00
CA THR A 75 -3.78 -13.89 1.44
C THR A 75 -4.71 -14.58 2.44
N ASN A 76 -4.39 -14.47 3.72
CA ASN A 76 -5.17 -15.13 4.80
C ASN A 76 -6.30 -14.26 5.36
N SER A 77 -6.42 -13.04 4.93
CA SER A 77 -7.43 -12.11 5.44
C SER A 77 -8.80 -12.28 4.82
#